data_ee43278325c13525a43f7b5337b654ab
#
_entry.id   ee43278325c13525a43f7b5337b654ab
#
_cell.length_a   1.000
_cell.length_b   1.000
_cell.length_c   1.000
_cell.angle_alpha   90.00
_cell.angle_beta   90.00
_cell.angle_gamma   90.00
#
_symmetry.space_group_name_H-M   'P 1'
#
loop_
_entity.id
_entity.type
_entity.pdbx_description
1 polymer ?
#
loop_
_entity_poly.entity_id
_entity_poly.type
_entity_poly.pdbx_seq_one_letter_code
_entity_poly.pdbx_strand_id
1 'polypeptide(L)'
;MNNILLKVQQYLDSVSKGPVKLDKQLVQEFGEACKNALLKQFEEERNTKFELRMSNVGRPLCQLQMESKGIKGEGQPYNIRMRNTFGDLVEALALFIMKSAGVDIKNEQKKVTYKFDDNTIEGRQDVEIDNKVWDIKSASPYSFDKKFGEAGGFNEVVKDDSFGYASQGFLYGESQNKKFGGWIVINKSTGEWTVCETPASVEEHKSKAIKTAEENIKALKSSKPFKRCYSDIPETFRSKPTGNRVLGFVCSYCPYKLPCWGSGLKLLPQQQSKGKNPKWVWYTSVTNPKQDDTVENGGE
;
A
#
# COMPACT_ATOMS: atom_id res chain seq x y z
N MET A 1 -12.07 -14.83 17.98
CA MET A 1 -11.07 -15.00 16.89
C MET A 1 -11.84 -15.06 15.58
N ASN A 2 -11.36 -14.39 14.54
CA ASN A 2 -11.98 -14.42 13.21
C ASN A 2 -11.99 -15.86 12.65
N ASN A 3 -13.09 -16.27 12.01
CA ASN A 3 -13.25 -17.64 11.48
C ASN A 3 -12.19 -17.98 10.40
N ILE A 4 -11.78 -17.00 9.59
CA ILE A 4 -10.71 -17.16 8.57
C ILE A 4 -9.41 -17.52 9.27
N LEU A 5 -9.00 -16.71 10.25
CA LEU A 5 -7.75 -16.88 10.97
C LEU A 5 -7.72 -18.23 11.72
N LEU A 6 -8.84 -18.60 12.36
CA LEU A 6 -8.96 -19.87 13.07
C LEU A 6 -8.71 -21.07 12.14
N LYS A 7 -9.38 -21.11 10.98
CA LYS A 7 -9.22 -22.19 9.99
C LYS A 7 -7.79 -22.27 9.47
N VAL A 8 -7.19 -21.12 9.14
CA VAL A 8 -5.81 -21.05 8.67
C VAL A 8 -4.83 -21.55 9.72
N GLN A 9 -4.96 -21.13 10.97
CA GLN A 9 -4.11 -21.59 12.06
C GLN A 9 -4.25 -23.09 12.30
N GLN A 10 -5.47 -23.62 12.35
CA GLN A 10 -5.71 -25.05 12.53
C GLN A 10 -5.08 -25.89 11.41
N TYR A 11 -5.17 -25.41 10.16
CA TYR A 11 -4.53 -26.07 9.01
C TYR A 11 -3.01 -26.05 9.15
N LEU A 12 -2.40 -24.89 9.40
CA LEU A 12 -0.95 -24.74 9.56
C LEU A 12 -0.41 -25.54 10.75
N ASP A 13 -1.14 -25.59 11.87
CA ASP A 13 -0.80 -26.42 13.01
C ASP A 13 -0.84 -27.92 12.66
N SER A 14 -1.76 -28.34 11.79
CA SER A 14 -1.80 -29.74 11.32
C SER A 14 -0.58 -30.08 10.46
N VAL A 15 -0.16 -29.16 9.59
CA VAL A 15 1.05 -29.29 8.76
C VAL A 15 2.31 -29.40 9.64
N SER A 16 2.36 -28.63 10.72
CA SER A 16 3.49 -28.66 11.68
C SER A 16 3.61 -29.97 12.43
N LYS A 17 2.51 -30.73 12.58
CA LYS A 17 2.47 -32.02 13.28
C LYS A 17 2.84 -33.22 12.39
N GLY A 18 2.86 -33.04 11.08
CA GLY A 18 3.21 -34.09 10.13
C GLY A 18 2.77 -33.78 8.70
N PRO A 19 3.12 -34.64 7.74
CA PRO A 19 2.77 -34.43 6.34
C PRO A 19 1.24 -34.47 6.14
N VAL A 20 0.73 -33.53 5.36
CA VAL A 20 -0.66 -33.49 4.92
C VAL A 20 -0.75 -33.79 3.44
N LYS A 21 -1.85 -34.44 3.01
CA LYS A 21 -2.11 -34.67 1.60
C LYS A 21 -2.60 -33.35 0.97
N LEU A 22 -1.81 -32.82 0.04
CA LEU A 22 -2.19 -31.64 -0.73
C LEU A 22 -3.14 -31.98 -1.87
N ASP A 23 -4.07 -31.09 -2.15
CA ASP A 23 -4.85 -31.13 -3.38
C ASP A 23 -3.95 -30.74 -4.56
N LYS A 24 -3.81 -31.64 -5.52
CA LYS A 24 -2.93 -31.44 -6.70
C LYS A 24 -3.40 -30.30 -7.58
N GLN A 25 -4.71 -30.07 -7.68
CA GLN A 25 -5.26 -28.97 -8.45
C GLN A 25 -4.90 -27.63 -7.81
N LEU A 26 -5.06 -27.50 -6.49
CA LEU A 26 -4.65 -26.28 -5.78
C LEU A 26 -3.14 -26.00 -5.89
N VAL A 27 -2.32 -27.05 -5.86
CA VAL A 27 -0.86 -26.91 -6.09
C VAL A 27 -0.56 -26.40 -7.48
N GLN A 28 -1.27 -26.90 -8.50
CA GLN A 28 -1.11 -26.42 -9.88
C GLN A 28 -1.58 -24.97 -10.03
N GLU A 29 -2.74 -24.62 -9.48
CA GLU A 29 -3.26 -23.24 -9.48
C GLU A 29 -2.25 -22.27 -8.83
N PHE A 30 -1.68 -22.65 -7.70
CA PHE A 30 -0.61 -21.88 -7.04
C PHE A 30 0.63 -21.72 -7.92
N GLY A 31 1.07 -22.79 -8.58
CA GLY A 31 2.20 -22.76 -9.52
C GLY A 31 1.96 -21.78 -10.68
N GLU A 32 0.77 -21.82 -11.30
CA GLU A 32 0.40 -20.87 -12.35
C GLU A 32 0.30 -19.44 -11.85
N ALA A 33 -0.23 -19.21 -10.64
CA ALA A 33 -0.28 -17.88 -10.04
C ALA A 33 1.14 -17.32 -9.81
N CYS A 34 2.08 -18.12 -9.32
CA CYS A 34 3.48 -17.72 -9.14
C CYS A 34 4.16 -17.39 -10.47
N LYS A 35 3.96 -18.23 -11.49
CA LYS A 35 4.46 -17.98 -12.86
C LYS A 35 3.93 -16.64 -13.38
N ASN A 36 2.61 -16.42 -13.30
CA ASN A 36 1.99 -15.17 -13.76
C ASN A 36 2.49 -13.94 -13.00
N ALA A 37 2.76 -14.07 -11.70
CA ALA A 37 3.37 -13.01 -10.90
C ALA A 37 4.75 -12.61 -11.44
N LEU A 38 5.59 -13.59 -11.81
CA LEU A 38 6.91 -13.35 -12.40
C LEU A 38 6.79 -12.69 -13.78
N LEU A 39 5.97 -13.22 -14.68
CA LEU A 39 5.75 -12.65 -16.01
C LEU A 39 5.29 -11.18 -15.90
N LYS A 40 4.27 -10.91 -15.09
CA LYS A 40 3.75 -9.55 -14.82
C LYS A 40 4.83 -8.58 -14.33
N GLN A 41 5.73 -9.01 -13.47
CA GLN A 41 6.72 -8.12 -12.87
C GLN A 41 7.99 -7.96 -13.71
N PHE A 42 8.35 -8.94 -14.55
CA PHE A 42 9.64 -8.98 -15.24
C PHE A 42 9.53 -8.90 -16.76
N GLU A 43 8.50 -9.44 -17.38
CA GLU A 43 8.34 -9.45 -18.84
C GLU A 43 7.36 -8.40 -19.35
N GLU A 44 6.25 -8.14 -18.62
CA GLU A 44 5.27 -7.17 -19.09
C GLU A 44 5.85 -5.76 -19.13
N GLU A 45 5.74 -5.11 -20.28
CA GLU A 45 5.98 -3.67 -20.39
C GLU A 45 4.99 -2.94 -19.47
N ARG A 46 5.52 -2.12 -18.57
CA ARG A 46 4.67 -1.30 -17.74
C ARG A 46 3.98 -0.28 -18.60
N ASN A 47 2.65 -0.35 -18.67
CA ASN A 47 1.89 0.71 -19.28
C ASN A 47 2.22 2.03 -18.57
N THR A 48 2.95 2.91 -19.27
CA THR A 48 3.36 4.22 -18.75
C THR A 48 2.22 5.22 -18.73
N LYS A 49 1.09 4.89 -19.40
CA LYS A 49 -0.09 5.73 -19.40
C LYS A 49 -0.79 5.63 -18.06
N PHE A 50 -0.99 6.78 -17.43
CA PHE A 50 -1.75 6.85 -16.18
C PHE A 50 -3.17 6.32 -16.37
N GLU A 51 -3.59 5.43 -15.50
CA GLU A 51 -4.93 4.89 -15.46
C GLU A 51 -5.45 4.94 -14.01
N LEU A 52 -6.60 5.60 -13.85
CA LEU A 52 -7.26 5.70 -12.57
C LEU A 52 -8.04 4.42 -12.29
N ARG A 53 -7.73 3.77 -11.18
CA ARG A 53 -8.32 2.50 -10.73
C ARG A 53 -8.76 2.60 -9.27
N MET A 54 -9.63 1.71 -8.82
CA MET A 54 -10.03 1.64 -7.40
C MET A 54 -8.84 1.47 -6.45
N SER A 55 -7.78 0.80 -6.90
CA SER A 55 -6.56 0.55 -6.09
C SER A 55 -5.64 1.77 -5.93
N ASN A 56 -5.84 2.84 -6.73
CA ASN A 56 -4.99 4.03 -6.63
C ASN A 56 -5.77 5.32 -6.36
N VAL A 57 -7.08 5.34 -6.60
CA VAL A 57 -7.90 6.57 -6.52
C VAL A 57 -7.91 7.22 -5.15
N GLY A 58 -7.72 6.45 -4.07
CA GLY A 58 -7.64 6.95 -2.69
C GLY A 58 -6.29 7.55 -2.30
N ARG A 59 -5.28 7.50 -3.19
CA ARG A 59 -3.96 8.08 -2.91
C ARG A 59 -4.01 9.62 -2.86
N PRO A 60 -2.99 10.28 -2.27
CA PRO A 60 -2.93 11.73 -2.21
C PRO A 60 -3.10 12.38 -3.60
N LEU A 61 -4.01 13.36 -3.70
CA LEU A 61 -4.34 14.03 -4.97
C LEU A 61 -3.10 14.59 -5.67
N CYS A 62 -2.15 15.16 -4.92
CA CYS A 62 -0.92 15.70 -5.51
C CYS A 62 -0.10 14.63 -6.25
N GLN A 63 -0.07 13.40 -5.76
CA GLN A 63 0.59 12.29 -6.43
C GLN A 63 -0.16 11.90 -7.71
N LEU A 64 -1.48 11.75 -7.61
CA LEU A 64 -2.33 11.43 -8.76
C LEU A 64 -2.26 12.49 -9.86
N GLN A 65 -2.17 13.78 -9.49
CA GLN A 65 -2.01 14.88 -10.44
C GLN A 65 -0.67 14.82 -11.17
N MET A 66 0.42 14.44 -10.49
CA MET A 66 1.73 14.27 -11.13
C MET A 66 1.69 13.09 -12.11
N GLU A 67 1.14 11.95 -11.70
CA GLU A 67 0.99 10.77 -12.55
C GLU A 67 0.12 11.06 -13.78
N SER A 68 -1.03 11.71 -13.61
CA SER A 68 -1.98 12.00 -14.70
C SER A 68 -1.41 12.97 -15.75
N LYS A 69 -0.50 13.85 -15.35
CA LYS A 69 0.21 14.77 -16.25
C LYS A 69 1.44 14.15 -16.90
N GLY A 70 1.73 12.87 -16.66
CA GLY A 70 2.92 12.19 -17.15
C GLY A 70 4.24 12.76 -16.59
N ILE A 71 4.20 13.44 -15.44
CA ILE A 71 5.41 13.92 -14.81
C ILE A 71 6.28 12.73 -14.44
N LYS A 72 7.53 12.75 -14.88
CA LYS A 72 8.49 11.69 -14.59
C LYS A 72 8.89 11.77 -13.12
N GLY A 73 8.54 10.77 -12.36
CA GLY A 73 9.03 10.58 -10.98
C GLY A 73 10.43 9.98 -10.95
N GLU A 74 10.98 9.84 -9.74
CA GLU A 74 12.21 9.05 -9.57
C GLU A 74 12.00 7.63 -10.06
N GLY A 75 12.98 7.07 -10.75
CA GLY A 75 12.97 5.67 -11.15
C GLY A 75 12.73 4.77 -9.94
N GLN A 76 11.89 3.76 -10.12
CA GLN A 76 11.68 2.80 -9.04
C GLN A 76 12.94 1.95 -8.87
N PRO A 77 13.61 2.01 -7.71
CA PRO A 77 14.75 1.16 -7.45
C PRO A 77 14.33 -0.33 -7.49
N TYR A 78 15.26 -1.21 -7.84
CA TYR A 78 15.00 -2.65 -8.02
C TYR A 78 14.26 -3.29 -6.85
N ASN A 79 14.52 -2.82 -5.62
CA ASN A 79 13.89 -3.34 -4.42
C ASN A 79 12.38 -3.09 -4.36
N ILE A 80 11.85 -2.07 -5.05
CA ILE A 80 10.40 -1.85 -5.16
C ILE A 80 9.77 -2.92 -6.05
N ARG A 81 10.44 -3.26 -7.19
CA ARG A 81 9.99 -4.35 -8.05
C ARG A 81 9.97 -5.68 -7.30
N MET A 82 11.03 -5.97 -6.54
CA MET A 82 11.08 -7.17 -5.69
C MET A 82 9.97 -7.19 -4.63
N ARG A 83 9.68 -6.05 -4.00
CA ARG A 83 8.56 -5.95 -3.03
C ARG A 83 7.20 -6.23 -3.68
N ASN A 84 6.98 -5.76 -4.90
CA ASN A 84 5.75 -6.05 -5.64
C ASN A 84 5.67 -7.55 -5.98
N THR A 85 6.77 -8.13 -6.46
CA THR A 85 6.85 -9.59 -6.72
C THR A 85 6.54 -10.39 -5.46
N PHE A 86 7.14 -10.05 -4.33
CA PHE A 86 6.82 -10.70 -3.04
C PHE A 86 5.36 -10.50 -2.63
N GLY A 87 4.77 -9.34 -2.94
CA GLY A 87 3.34 -9.11 -2.71
C GLY A 87 2.47 -10.08 -3.49
N ASP A 88 2.69 -10.18 -4.80
CA ASP A 88 1.95 -11.09 -5.68
C ASP A 88 2.14 -12.58 -5.27
N LEU A 89 3.37 -12.99 -4.89
CA LEU A 89 3.65 -14.35 -4.44
C LEU A 89 3.00 -14.67 -3.08
N VAL A 90 3.03 -13.73 -2.14
CA VAL A 90 2.38 -13.89 -0.82
C VAL A 90 0.86 -13.97 -0.98
N GLU A 91 0.28 -13.20 -1.87
CA GLU A 91 -1.16 -13.29 -2.19
C GLU A 91 -1.51 -14.67 -2.75
N ALA A 92 -0.75 -15.18 -3.73
CA ALA A 92 -0.94 -16.54 -4.27
C ALA A 92 -0.83 -17.60 -3.17
N LEU A 93 0.17 -17.50 -2.28
CA LEU A 93 0.34 -18.42 -1.15
C LEU A 93 -0.82 -18.32 -0.16
N ALA A 94 -1.31 -17.11 0.10
CA ALA A 94 -2.46 -16.88 0.98
C ALA A 94 -3.71 -17.59 0.46
N LEU A 95 -3.99 -17.45 -0.83
CA LEU A 95 -5.11 -18.12 -1.49
C LEU A 95 -5.00 -19.64 -1.39
N PHE A 96 -3.82 -20.17 -1.69
CA PHE A 96 -3.56 -21.61 -1.57
C PHE A 96 -3.79 -22.12 -0.14
N ILE A 97 -3.25 -21.45 0.87
CA ILE A 97 -3.39 -21.84 2.28
C ILE A 97 -4.84 -21.73 2.73
N MET A 98 -5.54 -20.64 2.44
CA MET A 98 -6.94 -20.48 2.82
C MET A 98 -7.85 -21.54 2.17
N LYS A 99 -7.66 -21.83 0.88
CA LYS A 99 -8.41 -22.91 0.19
C LYS A 99 -8.10 -24.26 0.83
N SER A 100 -6.83 -24.57 1.12
CA SER A 100 -6.41 -25.81 1.80
C SER A 100 -6.97 -25.91 3.22
N ALA A 101 -7.16 -24.79 3.90
CA ALA A 101 -7.79 -24.70 5.23
C ALA A 101 -9.33 -24.80 5.19
N GLY A 102 -9.94 -24.98 4.01
CA GLY A 102 -11.39 -25.06 3.86
C GLY A 102 -12.12 -23.73 4.06
N VAL A 103 -11.47 -22.60 3.77
CA VAL A 103 -12.14 -21.31 3.69
C VAL A 103 -12.94 -21.25 2.39
N ASP A 104 -14.24 -20.94 2.47
CA ASP A 104 -15.12 -20.81 1.30
C ASP A 104 -14.86 -19.49 0.58
N ILE A 105 -13.91 -19.50 -0.36
CA ILE A 105 -13.51 -18.34 -1.18
C ILE A 105 -14.36 -18.28 -2.44
N LYS A 106 -14.94 -17.12 -2.69
CA LYS A 106 -15.72 -16.82 -3.91
C LYS A 106 -15.14 -15.61 -4.63
N ASN A 107 -15.49 -15.49 -5.91
CA ASN A 107 -15.20 -14.30 -6.71
C ASN A 107 -13.73 -13.83 -6.61
N GLU A 108 -12.80 -14.79 -6.58
CA GLU A 108 -11.35 -14.54 -6.58
C GLU A 108 -10.95 -13.71 -7.80
N GLN A 109 -10.19 -12.65 -7.59
CA GLN A 109 -9.69 -11.74 -8.61
C GLN A 109 -10.77 -11.20 -9.56
N LYS A 110 -12.01 -11.06 -9.07
CA LYS A 110 -13.14 -10.58 -9.87
C LYS A 110 -12.95 -9.12 -10.25
N LYS A 111 -13.09 -8.81 -11.54
CA LYS A 111 -13.19 -7.43 -12.03
C LYS A 111 -14.51 -6.83 -11.56
N VAL A 112 -14.44 -5.62 -11.03
CA VAL A 112 -15.58 -4.86 -10.52
C VAL A 112 -15.50 -3.42 -11.01
N THR A 113 -16.66 -2.75 -11.11
CA THR A 113 -16.80 -1.42 -11.65
C THR A 113 -17.59 -0.55 -10.69
N TYR A 114 -17.04 0.58 -10.29
CA TYR A 114 -17.75 1.60 -9.52
C TYR A 114 -18.13 2.76 -10.42
N LYS A 115 -19.41 3.15 -10.33
CA LYS A 115 -19.97 4.28 -11.10
C LYS A 115 -20.28 5.42 -10.14
N PHE A 116 -19.87 6.61 -10.48
CA PHE A 116 -20.08 7.83 -9.72
C PHE A 116 -20.26 9.01 -10.66
N ASP A 117 -21.42 9.68 -10.63
CA ASP A 117 -21.86 10.64 -11.65
C ASP A 117 -21.65 10.02 -13.06
N ASP A 118 -21.03 10.75 -13.99
CA ASP A 118 -20.65 10.27 -15.32
C ASP A 118 -19.28 9.56 -15.35
N ASN A 119 -18.79 9.14 -14.20
CA ASN A 119 -17.47 8.52 -14.07
C ASN A 119 -17.60 7.02 -13.84
N THR A 120 -16.65 6.29 -14.39
CA THR A 120 -16.50 4.86 -14.16
C THR A 120 -15.05 4.56 -13.84
N ILE A 121 -14.81 3.84 -12.75
CA ILE A 121 -13.50 3.31 -12.42
C ILE A 121 -13.58 1.81 -12.20
N GLU A 122 -12.54 1.13 -12.64
CA GLU A 122 -12.44 -0.32 -12.53
C GLU A 122 -11.49 -0.73 -11.41
N GLY A 123 -11.68 -1.93 -10.93
CA GLY A 123 -10.80 -2.57 -9.98
C GLY A 123 -10.89 -4.09 -10.08
N ARG A 124 -10.03 -4.75 -9.34
CA ARG A 124 -10.04 -6.21 -9.20
C ARG A 124 -9.95 -6.51 -7.71
N GLN A 125 -11.02 -7.05 -7.16
CA GLN A 125 -11.03 -7.48 -5.76
C GLN A 125 -10.19 -8.75 -5.60
N ASP A 126 -9.64 -8.98 -4.41
CA ASP A 126 -8.86 -10.20 -4.17
C ASP A 126 -9.79 -11.38 -3.93
N VAL A 127 -10.64 -11.32 -2.93
CA VAL A 127 -11.54 -12.43 -2.57
C VAL A 127 -12.86 -11.96 -1.97
N GLU A 128 -13.84 -12.86 -2.00
CA GLU A 128 -15.09 -12.78 -1.25
C GLU A 128 -15.19 -13.97 -0.28
N ILE A 129 -15.42 -13.70 1.00
CA ILE A 129 -15.61 -14.71 2.06
C ILE A 129 -16.80 -14.24 2.92
N ASP A 130 -17.73 -15.13 3.21
CA ASP A 130 -18.93 -14.85 4.02
C ASP A 130 -19.71 -13.62 3.53
N ASN A 131 -19.87 -13.50 2.20
CA ASN A 131 -20.56 -12.39 1.53
C ASN A 131 -19.95 -11.00 1.81
N LYS A 132 -18.69 -10.94 2.19
CA LYS A 132 -17.89 -9.72 2.37
C LYS A 132 -16.70 -9.73 1.41
N VAL A 133 -16.33 -8.56 0.92
CA VAL A 133 -15.10 -8.39 0.13
C VAL A 133 -13.92 -8.24 1.07
N TRP A 134 -12.84 -8.97 0.82
CA TRP A 134 -11.61 -8.90 1.58
C TRP A 134 -10.44 -8.60 0.66
N ASP A 135 -9.46 -7.90 1.20
CA ASP A 135 -8.24 -7.51 0.50
C ASP A 135 -7.03 -8.16 1.21
N ILE A 136 -6.17 -8.82 0.45
CA ILE A 136 -5.02 -9.56 0.97
C ILE A 136 -3.78 -8.66 0.94
N LYS A 137 -3.06 -8.57 2.05
CA LYS A 137 -1.87 -7.72 2.15
C LYS A 137 -0.67 -8.48 2.69
N SER A 138 0.49 -8.27 2.07
CA SER A 138 1.78 -8.62 2.66
C SER A 138 2.32 -7.42 3.43
N ALA A 139 2.68 -7.59 4.69
CA ALA A 139 3.16 -6.50 5.54
C ALA A 139 4.60 -6.73 6.00
N SER A 140 5.33 -5.63 6.23
CA SER A 140 6.55 -5.67 7.04
C SER A 140 6.21 -5.91 8.51
N PRO A 141 7.14 -6.40 9.35
CA PRO A 141 6.88 -6.58 10.79
C PRO A 141 6.28 -5.34 11.43
N TYR A 142 6.84 -4.17 11.17
CA TYR A 142 6.32 -2.91 11.71
C TYR A 142 4.87 -2.65 11.29
N SER A 143 4.55 -2.80 10.01
CA SER A 143 3.17 -2.56 9.53
C SER A 143 2.21 -3.63 10.01
N PHE A 144 2.67 -4.87 10.12
CA PHE A 144 1.90 -5.97 10.67
C PHE A 144 1.48 -5.68 12.11
N ASP A 145 2.43 -5.34 12.97
CA ASP A 145 2.17 -5.12 14.40
C ASP A 145 1.44 -3.79 14.66
N LYS A 146 1.92 -2.69 14.06
CA LYS A 146 1.51 -1.33 14.42
C LYS A 146 0.35 -0.78 13.61
N LYS A 147 0.10 -1.33 12.40
CA LYS A 147 -1.04 -0.88 11.58
C LYS A 147 -2.18 -1.89 11.57
N PHE A 148 -1.92 -3.15 11.22
CA PHE A 148 -2.97 -4.13 11.01
C PHE A 148 -3.27 -5.02 12.22
N GLY A 149 -2.30 -5.24 13.09
CA GLY A 149 -2.42 -6.10 14.27
C GLY A 149 -3.13 -5.43 15.45
N GLU A 150 -3.10 -6.12 16.60
CA GLU A 150 -3.79 -5.68 17.83
C GLU A 150 -3.36 -4.30 18.33
N ALA A 151 -2.09 -3.92 18.11
CA ALA A 151 -1.57 -2.61 18.52
C ALA A 151 -2.07 -1.45 17.63
N GLY A 152 -2.65 -1.73 16.47
CA GLY A 152 -3.16 -0.74 15.51
C GLY A 152 -4.63 -0.97 15.17
N GLY A 153 -4.88 -1.91 14.28
CA GLY A 153 -6.22 -2.25 13.80
C GLY A 153 -6.78 -1.25 12.77
N PHE A 154 -8.05 -1.43 12.45
CA PHE A 154 -8.73 -0.68 11.40
C PHE A 154 -8.56 0.84 11.51
N ASN A 155 -8.73 1.40 12.70
CA ASN A 155 -8.63 2.84 12.91
C ASN A 155 -7.24 3.39 12.64
N GLU A 156 -6.18 2.63 12.93
CA GLU A 156 -4.81 3.07 12.64
C GLU A 156 -4.49 2.99 11.14
N VAL A 157 -5.06 2.01 10.41
CA VAL A 157 -4.93 1.94 8.94
C VAL A 157 -5.58 3.15 8.29
N VAL A 158 -6.81 3.51 8.69
CA VAL A 158 -7.57 4.60 8.05
C VAL A 158 -7.17 5.99 8.49
N LYS A 159 -6.46 6.13 9.61
CA LYS A 159 -5.98 7.41 10.15
C LYS A 159 -4.97 8.09 9.23
N ASP A 160 -4.05 7.32 8.65
CA ASP A 160 -3.03 7.77 7.70
C ASP A 160 -3.01 6.83 6.49
N ASP A 161 -4.08 6.92 5.68
CA ASP A 161 -4.27 6.06 4.50
C ASP A 161 -3.65 6.69 3.24
N SER A 162 -2.36 6.94 3.28
CA SER A 162 -1.61 7.47 2.14
C SER A 162 -1.51 6.52 0.94
N PHE A 163 -1.88 5.26 1.12
CA PHE A 163 -1.93 4.25 0.06
C PHE A 163 -3.32 4.10 -0.57
N GLY A 164 -4.37 4.61 0.07
CA GLY A 164 -5.75 4.50 -0.39
C GLY A 164 -6.40 3.14 -0.11
N TYR A 165 -5.93 2.41 0.88
CA TYR A 165 -6.45 1.08 1.24
C TYR A 165 -7.92 1.09 1.64
N ALA A 166 -8.34 2.09 2.41
CA ALA A 166 -9.75 2.24 2.79
C ALA A 166 -10.62 2.53 1.57
N SER A 167 -10.23 3.49 0.73
CA SER A 167 -10.95 3.79 -0.51
C SER A 167 -11.04 2.57 -1.42
N GLN A 168 -9.96 1.83 -1.59
CA GLN A 168 -9.93 0.58 -2.37
C GLN A 168 -10.96 -0.43 -1.85
N GLY A 169 -10.90 -0.76 -0.57
CA GLY A 169 -11.75 -1.77 0.04
C GLY A 169 -13.24 -1.40 0.02
N PHE A 170 -13.58 -0.15 0.37
CA PHE A 170 -14.96 0.30 0.34
C PHE A 170 -15.53 0.40 -1.06
N LEU A 171 -14.75 0.84 -2.05
CA LEU A 171 -15.20 0.87 -3.45
C LEU A 171 -15.45 -0.54 -4.00
N TYR A 172 -14.62 -1.52 -3.64
CA TYR A 172 -14.86 -2.91 -4.00
C TYR A 172 -16.17 -3.43 -3.39
N GLY A 173 -16.46 -3.08 -2.14
CA GLY A 173 -17.74 -3.43 -1.49
C GLY A 173 -18.94 -2.77 -2.15
N GLU A 174 -18.89 -1.43 -2.30
CA GLU A 174 -19.98 -0.64 -2.89
C GLU A 174 -20.31 -1.06 -4.33
N SER A 175 -19.30 -1.33 -5.14
CA SER A 175 -19.49 -1.76 -6.54
C SER A 175 -20.31 -3.04 -6.68
N GLN A 176 -20.51 -3.79 -5.59
CA GLN A 176 -21.22 -5.06 -5.57
C GLN A 176 -22.33 -5.11 -4.53
N ASN A 177 -22.64 -3.99 -3.88
CA ASN A 177 -23.57 -3.91 -2.77
C ASN A 177 -23.24 -4.92 -1.64
N LYS A 178 -21.93 -5.00 -1.29
CA LYS A 178 -21.40 -5.87 -0.24
C LYS A 178 -20.62 -5.05 0.78
N LYS A 179 -20.48 -5.63 1.99
CA LYS A 179 -19.62 -5.03 3.01
C LYS A 179 -18.15 -5.31 2.67
N PHE A 180 -17.28 -4.34 2.96
CA PHE A 180 -15.86 -4.58 3.04
C PHE A 180 -15.58 -5.27 4.38
N GLY A 181 -14.99 -6.47 4.34
CA GLY A 181 -14.67 -7.25 5.53
C GLY A 181 -13.43 -6.76 6.26
N GLY A 182 -12.49 -6.21 5.51
CA GLY A 182 -11.21 -5.75 6.03
C GLY A 182 -10.02 -6.35 5.26
N TRP A 183 -8.90 -6.44 5.94
CA TRP A 183 -7.65 -6.94 5.37
C TRP A 183 -7.25 -8.27 6.00
N ILE A 184 -6.89 -9.24 5.15
CA ILE A 184 -6.19 -10.47 5.56
C ILE A 184 -4.71 -10.21 5.35
N VAL A 185 -3.93 -10.24 6.42
CA VAL A 185 -2.56 -9.72 6.39
C VAL A 185 -1.55 -10.78 6.81
N ILE A 186 -0.49 -10.91 6.01
CA ILE A 186 0.61 -11.84 6.27
C ILE A 186 1.87 -11.05 6.51
N ASN A 187 2.53 -11.33 7.64
CA ASN A 187 3.88 -10.83 7.93
C ASN A 187 4.88 -11.57 7.03
N LYS A 188 5.39 -10.89 6.01
CA LYS A 188 6.30 -11.50 5.03
C LYS A 188 7.66 -11.90 5.58
N SER A 189 8.00 -11.53 6.81
CA SER A 189 9.27 -11.88 7.47
C SER A 189 9.13 -13.04 8.44
N THR A 190 7.95 -13.19 9.09
CA THR A 190 7.72 -14.22 10.11
C THR A 190 6.74 -15.31 9.66
N GLY A 191 5.94 -15.05 8.63
CA GLY A 191 4.87 -15.94 8.19
C GLY A 191 3.61 -15.89 9.06
N GLU A 192 3.54 -14.99 10.03
CA GLU A 192 2.37 -14.81 10.90
C GLU A 192 1.20 -14.20 10.13
N TRP A 193 -0.01 -14.54 10.56
CA TRP A 193 -1.26 -14.05 9.97
C TRP A 193 -2.06 -13.23 10.97
N THR A 194 -2.71 -12.19 10.47
CA THR A 194 -3.73 -11.45 11.21
C THR A 194 -4.88 -11.06 10.29
N VAL A 195 -6.03 -10.79 10.87
CA VAL A 195 -7.20 -10.26 10.17
C VAL A 195 -7.57 -8.93 10.80
N CYS A 196 -7.41 -7.86 10.04
CA CYS A 196 -7.80 -6.52 10.44
C CYS A 196 -9.23 -6.27 9.95
N GLU A 197 -10.21 -6.58 10.80
CA GLU A 197 -11.63 -6.49 10.44
C GLU A 197 -12.13 -5.05 10.42
N THR A 198 -13.05 -4.81 9.48
CA THR A 198 -13.85 -3.59 9.48
C THR A 198 -14.82 -3.61 10.65
N PRO A 199 -14.83 -2.61 11.54
CA PRO A 199 -15.71 -2.56 12.69
C PRO A 199 -17.19 -2.45 12.29
N ALA A 200 -18.09 -2.82 13.19
CA ALA A 200 -19.54 -2.74 12.95
C ALA A 200 -20.01 -1.29 12.66
N SER A 201 -19.43 -0.31 13.36
CA SER A 201 -19.68 1.11 13.15
C SER A 201 -18.62 1.71 12.25
N VAL A 202 -18.83 1.71 10.94
CA VAL A 202 -17.83 2.08 9.93
C VAL A 202 -18.31 3.15 8.95
N GLU A 203 -19.55 3.57 9.02
CA GLU A 203 -20.20 4.42 8.01
C GLU A 203 -19.49 5.78 7.82
N GLU A 204 -18.95 6.37 8.88
CA GLU A 204 -18.17 7.61 8.79
C GLU A 204 -16.87 7.40 7.99
N HIS A 205 -16.12 6.34 8.31
CA HIS A 205 -14.88 6.01 7.60
C HIS A 205 -15.15 5.64 6.14
N LYS A 206 -16.22 4.87 5.89
CA LYS A 206 -16.68 4.51 4.56
C LYS A 206 -17.02 5.76 3.75
N SER A 207 -17.88 6.62 4.28
CA SER A 207 -18.29 7.85 3.61
C SER A 207 -17.10 8.76 3.31
N LYS A 208 -16.17 8.92 4.26
CA LYS A 208 -14.94 9.69 4.05
C LYS A 208 -14.05 9.10 2.95
N ALA A 209 -13.86 7.78 2.95
CA ALA A 209 -13.00 7.10 1.98
C ALA A 209 -13.57 7.17 0.57
N ILE A 210 -14.88 6.95 0.40
CA ILE A 210 -15.58 7.07 -0.88
C ILE A 210 -15.54 8.52 -1.37
N LYS A 211 -15.89 9.49 -0.50
CA LYS A 211 -15.84 10.91 -0.82
C LYS A 211 -14.43 11.34 -1.28
N THR A 212 -13.38 10.87 -0.62
CA THR A 212 -11.99 11.14 -1.03
C THR A 212 -11.73 10.64 -2.46
N ALA A 213 -12.17 9.43 -2.78
CA ALA A 213 -12.02 8.87 -4.12
C ALA A 213 -12.78 9.70 -5.17
N GLU A 214 -14.02 10.05 -4.89
CA GLU A 214 -14.87 10.87 -5.78
C GLU A 214 -14.32 12.27 -6.00
N GLU A 215 -13.84 12.93 -4.93
CA GLU A 215 -13.18 14.24 -5.00
C GLU A 215 -11.89 14.18 -5.85
N ASN A 216 -11.11 13.10 -5.72
CA ASN A 216 -9.93 12.89 -6.54
C ASN A 216 -10.30 12.71 -8.02
N ILE A 217 -11.33 11.93 -8.33
CA ILE A 217 -11.83 11.76 -9.70
C ILE A 217 -12.24 13.12 -10.30
N LYS A 218 -13.06 13.89 -9.58
CA LYS A 218 -13.51 15.22 -10.01
C LYS A 218 -12.34 16.18 -10.21
N ALA A 219 -11.38 16.19 -9.29
CA ALA A 219 -10.23 17.08 -9.34
C ALA A 219 -9.31 16.80 -10.54
N LEU A 220 -9.12 15.51 -10.88
CA LEU A 220 -8.31 15.12 -12.05
C LEU A 220 -8.99 15.48 -13.36
N LYS A 221 -10.33 15.33 -13.46
CA LYS A 221 -11.10 15.69 -14.66
C LYS A 221 -11.24 17.20 -14.87
N SER A 222 -11.43 17.94 -13.79
CA SER A 222 -11.58 19.41 -13.86
C SER A 222 -10.26 20.16 -14.05
N SER A 223 -9.14 19.45 -14.20
CA SER A 223 -7.80 20.05 -14.27
C SER A 223 -7.49 20.99 -13.10
N LYS A 224 -7.97 20.67 -11.91
CA LYS A 224 -7.74 21.44 -10.70
C LYS A 224 -6.25 21.80 -10.56
N PRO A 225 -5.91 23.05 -10.22
CA PRO A 225 -4.52 23.46 -10.02
C PRO A 225 -3.78 22.54 -9.02
N PHE A 226 -2.52 22.28 -9.30
CA PHE A 226 -1.68 21.48 -8.41
C PHE A 226 -1.53 22.17 -7.05
N LYS A 227 -1.73 21.38 -5.98
CA LYS A 227 -1.46 21.79 -4.61
C LYS A 227 -0.83 20.62 -3.86
N ARG A 228 0.24 20.86 -3.12
CA ARG A 228 0.81 19.85 -2.23
C ARG A 228 -0.22 19.39 -1.20
N CYS A 229 -0.30 18.09 -0.98
CA CYS A 229 -1.19 17.51 0.03
C CYS A 229 -0.59 17.60 1.44
N TYR A 230 0.72 17.73 1.54
CA TYR A 230 1.45 17.73 2.80
C TYR A 230 2.43 18.91 2.87
N SER A 231 2.66 19.41 4.09
CA SER A 231 3.73 20.33 4.41
C SER A 231 4.99 19.58 4.83
N ASP A 232 6.11 20.27 4.81
CA ASP A 232 7.30 19.81 5.51
C ASP A 232 7.09 19.86 7.03
N ILE A 233 7.91 19.15 7.76
CA ILE A 233 7.81 19.03 9.22
C ILE A 233 9.10 19.51 9.89
N PRO A 234 9.03 19.99 11.15
CA PRO A 234 10.24 20.26 11.93
C PRO A 234 11.08 18.98 12.12
N GLU A 235 12.39 19.10 11.88
CA GLU A 235 13.28 18.00 12.24
C GLU A 235 13.45 17.93 13.76
N THR A 236 13.42 16.70 14.28
CA THR A 236 13.80 16.43 15.66
C THR A 236 14.98 15.45 15.68
N PHE A 237 15.94 15.70 16.56
CA PHE A 237 17.04 14.78 16.85
C PHE A 237 17.09 14.49 18.35
N ARG A 238 16.98 13.21 18.74
CA ARG A 238 16.85 12.79 20.14
C ARG A 238 15.75 13.56 20.87
N SER A 239 14.59 13.66 20.21
CA SER A 239 13.38 14.38 20.69
C SER A 239 13.54 15.90 20.89
N LYS A 240 14.63 16.50 20.42
CA LYS A 240 14.83 17.96 20.47
C LYS A 240 14.70 18.56 19.08
N PRO A 241 13.99 19.69 18.91
CA PRO A 241 13.95 20.44 17.65
C PRO A 241 15.37 20.87 17.23
N THR A 242 15.68 20.74 15.94
CA THR A 242 16.98 21.13 15.38
C THR A 242 16.98 22.52 14.73
N GLY A 243 15.79 23.07 14.48
CA GLY A 243 15.59 24.26 13.66
C GLY A 243 15.47 23.98 12.16
N ASN A 244 15.86 22.79 11.71
CA ASN A 244 15.74 22.37 10.31
C ASN A 244 14.33 21.91 9.97
N ARG A 245 14.01 21.87 8.68
CA ARG A 245 12.76 21.32 8.16
C ARG A 245 13.04 20.22 7.17
N VAL A 246 12.21 19.14 7.25
CA VAL A 246 12.40 17.92 6.49
C VAL A 246 11.08 17.44 5.87
N LEU A 247 11.17 16.58 4.87
CA LEU A 247 9.98 15.90 4.36
C LEU A 247 9.43 14.94 5.42
N GLY A 248 8.10 14.98 5.60
CA GLY A 248 7.39 13.96 6.34
C GLY A 248 7.50 12.59 5.66
N PHE A 249 7.12 11.53 6.39
CA PHE A 249 7.25 10.14 5.94
C PHE A 249 6.67 9.91 4.54
N VAL A 250 5.43 10.30 4.29
CA VAL A 250 4.75 10.09 3.00
C VAL A 250 5.51 10.75 1.85
N CYS A 251 5.95 12.01 2.03
CA CYS A 251 6.68 12.75 1.01
C CYS A 251 8.09 12.19 0.78
N SER A 252 8.78 11.70 1.82
CA SER A 252 10.14 11.17 1.69
C SER A 252 10.22 9.90 0.82
N TYR A 253 9.13 9.14 0.76
CA TYR A 253 9.00 7.94 -0.10
C TYR A 253 8.25 8.20 -1.42
N CYS A 254 7.73 9.41 -1.62
CA CYS A 254 7.01 9.74 -2.85
C CYS A 254 7.99 9.83 -4.04
N PRO A 255 7.73 9.15 -5.17
CA PRO A 255 8.58 9.25 -6.35
C PRO A 255 8.57 10.64 -6.98
N TYR A 256 7.60 11.47 -6.68
CA TYR A 256 7.43 12.82 -7.20
C TYR A 256 7.97 13.92 -6.26
N LYS A 257 8.75 13.57 -5.24
CA LYS A 257 9.24 14.58 -4.28
C LYS A 257 10.08 15.67 -4.94
N LEU A 258 10.96 15.31 -5.88
CA LEU A 258 11.79 16.29 -6.59
C LEU A 258 10.96 17.26 -7.44
N PRO A 259 10.11 16.83 -8.39
CA PRO A 259 9.27 17.75 -9.13
C PRO A 259 8.24 18.49 -8.26
N CYS A 260 7.82 17.90 -7.13
CA CYS A 260 6.88 18.51 -6.21
C CYS A 260 7.49 19.63 -5.36
N TRP A 261 8.71 19.46 -4.86
CA TRP A 261 9.37 20.38 -3.93
C TRP A 261 10.39 21.31 -4.61
N GLY A 262 10.86 20.94 -5.82
CA GLY A 262 11.78 21.73 -6.62
C GLY A 262 13.24 21.73 -6.11
N SER A 263 14.03 22.65 -6.62
CA SER A 263 15.48 22.72 -6.40
C SER A 263 15.91 23.05 -4.95
N GLY A 264 14.97 23.47 -4.10
CA GLY A 264 15.25 23.70 -2.68
C GLY A 264 15.35 22.41 -1.86
N LEU A 265 14.88 21.28 -2.39
CA LEU A 265 14.92 19.99 -1.70
C LEU A 265 16.32 19.36 -1.83
N LYS A 266 16.93 19.04 -0.68
CA LYS A 266 18.28 18.46 -0.62
C LYS A 266 18.28 17.15 0.16
N LEU A 267 18.94 16.12 -0.38
CA LEU A 267 19.24 14.91 0.35
C LEU A 267 20.58 15.04 1.03
N LEU A 268 20.59 15.10 2.34
CA LEU A 268 21.80 15.29 3.13
C LEU A 268 21.88 14.26 4.27
N PRO A 269 23.08 13.91 4.75
CA PRO A 269 23.23 13.18 6.00
C PRO A 269 22.57 13.96 7.13
N GLN A 270 21.98 13.25 8.09
CA GLN A 270 21.33 13.88 9.24
C GLN A 270 22.28 14.82 9.97
N GLN A 271 22.00 16.12 9.91
CA GLN A 271 22.93 17.19 10.27
C GLN A 271 23.40 17.15 11.73
N GLN A 272 22.58 16.60 12.61
CA GLN A 272 22.92 16.49 14.05
C GLN A 272 23.66 15.19 14.40
N SER A 273 23.76 14.24 13.46
CA SER A 273 24.44 12.97 13.71
C SER A 273 25.95 13.13 13.69
N LYS A 274 26.61 12.55 14.69
CA LYS A 274 28.09 12.39 14.74
C LYS A 274 28.55 10.98 14.38
N GLY A 275 27.60 10.11 13.99
CA GLY A 275 27.90 8.73 13.58
C GLY A 275 28.65 8.66 12.25
N LYS A 276 29.45 7.61 12.05
CA LYS A 276 30.16 7.36 10.78
C LYS A 276 29.22 7.14 9.60
N ASN A 277 28.03 6.57 9.85
CA ASN A 277 27.00 6.28 8.85
C ASN A 277 25.67 6.95 9.25
N PRO A 278 25.53 8.27 9.07
CA PRO A 278 24.30 8.98 9.41
C PRO A 278 23.17 8.58 8.47
N LYS A 279 21.93 8.62 8.96
CA LYS A 279 20.75 8.46 8.12
C LYS A 279 20.68 9.62 7.12
N TRP A 280 20.36 9.33 5.86
CA TRP A 280 20.09 10.34 4.83
C TRP A 280 18.66 10.87 4.98
N VAL A 281 18.51 12.17 4.94
CA VAL A 281 17.24 12.88 5.17
C VAL A 281 17.00 13.93 4.09
N TRP A 282 15.76 14.03 3.63
CA TRP A 282 15.34 15.06 2.69
C TRP A 282 15.03 16.36 3.41
N TYR A 283 15.86 17.37 3.24
CA TYR A 283 15.73 18.70 3.83
C TYR A 283 15.06 19.68 2.88
N THR A 284 14.08 20.42 3.39
CA THR A 284 13.50 21.59 2.72
C THR A 284 14.16 22.89 3.19
N SER A 285 14.70 22.91 4.41
CA SER A 285 15.58 23.97 4.88
C SER A 285 16.54 23.46 5.97
N VAL A 286 17.75 24.01 5.97
CA VAL A 286 18.79 23.73 6.97
C VAL A 286 19.28 25.07 7.52
N THR A 287 19.14 25.26 8.83
CA THR A 287 19.46 26.54 9.50
C THR A 287 20.97 26.76 9.60
N ASN A 288 21.73 25.72 9.93
CA ASN A 288 23.19 25.74 10.02
C ASN A 288 23.76 24.48 9.32
N PRO A 289 23.98 24.53 8.00
CA PRO A 289 24.54 23.39 7.30
C PRO A 289 25.96 23.11 7.79
N LYS A 290 26.33 21.84 7.99
CA LYS A 290 27.72 21.44 8.14
C LYS A 290 28.48 21.85 6.89
N GLN A 291 29.62 22.50 7.02
CA GLN A 291 30.56 22.68 5.94
C GLN A 291 31.09 21.29 5.56
N ASP A 292 31.07 20.96 4.28
CA ASP A 292 31.48 19.68 3.66
C ASP A 292 30.45 18.55 3.77
N ASP A 293 29.53 18.49 2.82
CA ASP A 293 28.90 17.25 2.33
C ASP A 293 27.96 17.54 1.15
N THR A 294 28.39 18.37 0.20
CA THR A 294 27.75 18.40 -1.12
C THR A 294 28.28 17.23 -1.95
N VAL A 295 27.63 16.09 -1.85
CA VAL A 295 27.73 15.09 -2.92
C VAL A 295 26.93 15.68 -4.08
N GLU A 296 27.62 16.19 -5.08
CA GLU A 296 27.03 16.52 -6.36
C GLU A 296 26.28 15.30 -6.86
N ASN A 297 24.99 15.50 -7.21
CA ASN A 297 24.20 14.50 -7.88
C ASN A 297 24.86 14.20 -9.22
N GLY A 298 25.77 13.25 -9.24
CA GLY A 298 26.32 12.67 -10.45
C GLY A 298 25.19 11.97 -11.18
N GLY A 299 24.66 12.63 -12.21
CA GLY A 299 23.91 11.97 -13.23
C GLY A 299 24.86 11.13 -14.09
N GLU A 300 24.54 9.86 -14.21
CA GLU A 300 24.72 9.02 -15.39
C GLU A 300 23.62 7.95 -15.39
#